data_b320b2f77f5007acf032877bc6f8123e
#
_entry.id   b320b2f77f5007acf032877bc6f8123e
#
_cell.length_a   1.000
_cell.length_b   1.000
_cell.length_c   1.000
_cell.angle_alpha   90.00
_cell.angle_beta   90.00
_cell.angle_gamma   90.00
#
_symmetry.space_group_name_H-M   'P 1'
#
loop_
_entity.id
_entity.type
_entity.pdbx_description
1 polymer ?
#
loop_
_entity_poly.entity_id
_entity_poly.type
_entity_poly.pdbx_seq_one_letter_code
_entity_poly.pdbx_strand_id
1 'polypeptide(L)'
;MAGITQTIPSFVSGISEQPDHLKFQGQLTDIVNAIPDITLGLYKRPGAKRIGTAPLSNVQSGGSWFHYFRDETEGSYIGQVAADGQVRVWRCSDGQLMTTAYGTGGQTAIQDYLATSEPENLQFLTINDTTFVTSRDSSNSNTLVGTTGTTDDRPEAHLSLIHI
;
A
#
# COMPACT_ATOMS: atom_id res chain seq x y z
N MET A 1 18.22 53.72 1.76
CA MET A 1 17.86 52.52 0.95
C MET A 1 16.36 52.30 1.10
N ALA A 2 15.61 52.28 0.01
CA ALA A 2 14.21 51.91 0.06
C ALA A 2 14.08 50.39 0.26
N GLY A 3 13.37 49.93 1.29
CA GLY A 3 13.10 48.52 1.52
C GLY A 3 12.12 48.00 0.45
N ILE A 4 12.44 46.88 -0.16
CA ILE A 4 11.53 46.16 -1.05
C ILE A 4 10.66 45.26 -0.18
N THR A 5 9.36 45.52 -0.16
CA THR A 5 8.37 44.67 0.54
C THR A 5 7.68 43.79 -0.48
N GLN A 6 7.78 42.47 -0.33
CA GLN A 6 7.05 41.50 -1.13
C GLN A 6 5.96 40.88 -0.24
N THR A 7 4.72 40.93 -0.69
CA THR A 7 3.61 40.27 -0.03
C THR A 7 3.26 38.99 -0.76
N ILE A 8 3.30 37.85 -0.05
CA ILE A 8 2.85 36.55 -0.58
C ILE A 8 1.43 36.31 -0.06
N PRO A 9 0.41 36.35 -0.93
CA PRO A 9 -0.99 36.33 -0.47
C PRO A 9 -1.44 34.98 0.05
N SER A 10 -0.88 33.88 -0.45
CA SER A 10 -1.26 32.52 -0.03
C SER A 10 -0.21 31.50 -0.46
N PHE A 11 -0.24 30.33 0.18
CA PHE A 11 0.61 29.17 -0.14
C PHE A 11 -0.21 27.99 -0.67
N VAL A 12 -1.24 28.26 -1.47
CA VAL A 12 -2.19 27.23 -1.94
C VAL A 12 -1.86 26.65 -3.31
N SER A 13 -0.81 27.19 -3.96
CA SER A 13 -0.41 26.74 -5.31
C SER A 13 0.38 25.42 -5.32
N GLY A 14 0.51 24.76 -4.16
CA GLY A 14 1.15 23.46 -4.04
C GLY A 14 2.68 23.47 -4.05
N ILE A 15 3.27 22.29 -4.24
CA ILE A 15 4.72 22.10 -4.33
C ILE A 15 5.15 22.11 -5.79
N SER A 16 6.27 22.76 -6.06
CA SER A 16 6.89 22.80 -7.39
C SER A 16 8.37 22.44 -7.30
N GLU A 17 8.82 21.51 -8.14
CA GLU A 17 10.22 21.12 -8.29
C GLU A 17 11.02 22.09 -9.18
N GLN A 18 10.36 23.12 -9.73
CA GLN A 18 11.03 24.13 -10.55
C GLN A 18 12.06 24.90 -9.74
N PRO A 19 13.12 25.41 -10.39
CA PRO A 19 14.03 26.36 -9.76
C PRO A 19 13.29 27.59 -9.21
N ASP A 20 13.76 28.17 -8.11
CA ASP A 20 13.04 29.22 -7.38
C ASP A 20 12.66 30.45 -8.23
N HIS A 21 13.50 30.79 -9.22
CA HIS A 21 13.25 31.92 -10.14
C HIS A 21 12.14 31.66 -11.18
N LEU A 22 11.71 30.38 -11.33
CA LEU A 22 10.64 29.99 -12.24
C LEU A 22 9.34 29.63 -11.50
N LYS A 23 9.37 29.62 -10.16
CA LYS A 23 8.17 29.33 -9.37
C LYS A 23 7.16 30.46 -9.45
N PHE A 24 5.90 30.09 -9.56
CA PHE A 24 4.83 31.06 -9.43
C PHE A 24 4.64 31.47 -7.97
N GLN A 25 4.11 32.66 -7.79
CA GLN A 25 3.79 33.17 -6.45
C GLN A 25 2.82 32.23 -5.73
N GLY A 26 3.14 31.86 -4.48
CA GLY A 26 2.36 30.92 -3.68
C GLY A 26 2.71 29.44 -3.84
N GLN A 27 3.65 29.10 -4.73
CA GLN A 27 4.24 27.76 -4.79
C GLN A 27 5.30 27.56 -3.71
N LEU A 28 5.38 26.35 -3.19
CA LEU A 28 6.33 25.95 -2.14
C LEU A 28 7.39 25.01 -2.71
N THR A 29 8.56 25.01 -2.11
CA THR A 29 9.64 24.06 -2.42
C THR A 29 9.38 22.74 -1.70
N ASP A 30 8.90 22.79 -0.47
CA ASP A 30 8.62 21.64 0.38
C ASP A 30 7.50 21.97 1.36
N ILE A 31 6.75 20.96 1.78
CA ILE A 31 5.68 21.07 2.78
C ILE A 31 5.80 19.92 3.78
N VAL A 32 6.01 20.26 5.03
CA VAL A 32 6.06 19.27 6.12
C VAL A 32 4.88 19.45 7.07
N ASN A 33 4.06 18.41 7.24
CA ASN A 33 2.89 18.36 8.13
C ASN A 33 1.84 19.45 7.89
N ALA A 34 1.76 19.98 6.66
CA ALA A 34 0.75 20.94 6.25
C ALA A 34 0.11 20.51 4.92
N ILE A 35 -1.09 20.97 4.67
CA ILE A 35 -1.88 20.70 3.46
C ILE A 35 -2.31 22.06 2.88
N PRO A 36 -1.98 22.34 1.61
CA PRO A 36 -2.51 23.51 0.91
C PRO A 36 -3.94 23.23 0.47
N ASP A 37 -4.85 24.12 0.80
CA ASP A 37 -6.26 24.04 0.43
C ASP A 37 -6.73 25.38 -0.12
N ILE A 38 -7.49 25.34 -1.20
CA ILE A 38 -7.95 26.56 -1.90
C ILE A 38 -8.89 27.38 -1.00
N THR A 39 -9.66 26.70 -0.15
CA THR A 39 -10.68 27.32 0.70
C THR A 39 -10.10 27.75 2.05
N LEU A 40 -9.31 26.88 2.68
CA LEU A 40 -8.80 27.08 4.03
C LEU A 40 -7.40 27.68 4.08
N GLY A 41 -6.72 27.78 2.94
CA GLY A 41 -5.32 28.19 2.88
C GLY A 41 -4.37 27.04 3.27
N LEU A 42 -3.23 27.38 3.86
CA LEU A 42 -2.30 26.40 4.38
C LEU A 42 -2.69 26.01 5.80
N TYR A 43 -3.06 24.77 6.02
CA TYR A 43 -3.44 24.29 7.36
C TYR A 43 -2.65 23.05 7.79
N LYS A 44 -2.63 22.80 9.07
CA LYS A 44 -1.92 21.65 9.65
C LYS A 44 -2.59 20.35 9.24
N ARG A 45 -1.78 19.37 8.84
CA ARG A 45 -2.25 18.01 8.59
C ARG A 45 -3.00 17.46 9.81
N PRO A 46 -4.18 16.86 9.65
CA PRO A 46 -4.88 16.20 10.75
C PRO A 46 -4.00 15.10 11.36
N GLY A 47 -4.09 14.92 12.65
CA GLY A 47 -3.43 13.85 13.37
C GLY A 47 -3.98 12.48 12.96
N ALA A 48 -3.19 11.44 13.16
CA ALA A 48 -3.66 10.08 12.99
C ALA A 48 -4.75 9.78 14.04
N LYS A 49 -5.84 9.19 13.59
CA LYS A 49 -6.91 8.69 14.48
C LYS A 49 -6.79 7.17 14.55
N ARG A 50 -6.72 6.65 15.77
CA ARG A 50 -6.74 5.20 15.98
C ARG A 50 -8.11 4.65 15.60
N ILE A 51 -8.13 3.59 14.82
CA ILE A 51 -9.33 2.82 14.49
C ILE A 51 -9.47 1.70 15.53
N GLY A 52 -10.66 1.61 16.12
CA GLY A 52 -10.94 0.61 17.16
C GLY A 52 -10.31 0.92 18.51
N THR A 53 -10.65 0.12 19.50
CA THR A 53 -10.20 0.24 20.91
C THR A 53 -9.00 -0.65 21.22
N ALA A 54 -8.75 -1.68 20.41
CA ALA A 54 -7.67 -2.64 20.57
C ALA A 54 -6.72 -2.63 19.37
N PRO A 55 -5.47 -3.10 19.51
CA PRO A 55 -4.62 -3.41 18.37
C PRO A 55 -5.27 -4.44 17.46
N LEU A 56 -4.87 -4.46 16.18
CA LEU A 56 -5.29 -5.52 15.26
C LEU A 56 -4.87 -6.88 15.83
N SER A 57 -5.79 -7.85 15.81
CA SER A 57 -5.53 -9.20 16.32
C SER A 57 -4.66 -10.00 15.35
N ASN A 58 -3.82 -10.90 15.88
CA ASN A 58 -3.00 -11.83 15.10
C ASN A 58 -2.02 -11.19 14.10
N VAL A 59 -1.64 -9.94 14.30
CA VAL A 59 -0.56 -9.31 13.53
C VAL A 59 0.76 -10.03 13.82
N GLN A 60 1.51 -10.35 12.78
CA GLN A 60 2.84 -10.94 12.90
C GLN A 60 3.91 -9.86 12.76
N SER A 61 5.06 -10.09 13.41
CA SER A 61 6.23 -9.26 13.22
C SER A 61 6.79 -9.48 11.82
N GLY A 62 7.18 -8.41 11.14
CA GLY A 62 7.62 -8.48 9.75
C GLY A 62 6.46 -8.65 8.76
N GLY A 63 6.80 -8.98 7.52
CA GLY A 63 5.82 -9.17 6.45
C GLY A 63 5.48 -7.88 5.72
N SER A 64 4.79 -8.06 4.62
CA SER A 64 4.39 -7.00 3.71
C SER A 64 2.95 -6.59 3.95
N TRP A 65 2.66 -5.32 3.75
CA TRP A 65 1.33 -4.78 3.98
C TRP A 65 0.75 -4.25 2.67
N PHE A 66 -0.57 -4.45 2.49
CA PHE A 66 -1.32 -3.87 1.40
C PHE A 66 -2.64 -3.29 1.90
N HIS A 67 -3.20 -2.39 1.12
CA HIS A 67 -4.47 -1.74 1.42
C HIS A 67 -5.32 -1.74 0.16
N TYR A 68 -6.62 -1.95 0.31
CA TYR A 68 -7.57 -1.77 -0.77
C TYR A 68 -8.87 -1.15 -0.27
N PHE A 69 -9.51 -0.43 -1.16
CA PHE A 69 -10.83 0.15 -0.96
C PHE A 69 -11.81 -0.63 -1.84
N ARG A 70 -12.83 -1.20 -1.24
CA ARG A 70 -13.81 -1.97 -1.95
C ARG A 70 -14.89 -1.09 -2.57
N ASP A 71 -15.67 -0.43 -1.72
CA ASP A 71 -16.71 0.51 -2.10
C ASP A 71 -17.08 1.41 -0.90
N GLU A 72 -18.04 2.31 -1.09
CA GLU A 72 -18.49 3.21 -0.02
C GLU A 72 -19.25 2.50 1.11
N THR A 73 -19.84 1.35 0.85
CA THR A 73 -20.61 0.57 1.82
C THR A 73 -19.72 -0.31 2.68
N GLU A 74 -18.84 -1.06 2.03
CA GLU A 74 -17.93 -2.01 2.66
C GLU A 74 -16.66 -1.33 3.21
N GLY A 75 -16.23 -0.24 2.56
CA GLY A 75 -15.09 0.58 2.98
C GLY A 75 -13.74 0.00 2.59
N SER A 76 -12.77 0.27 3.47
CA SER A 76 -11.37 -0.10 3.26
C SER A 76 -10.96 -1.30 4.10
N TYR A 77 -9.99 -2.03 3.57
CA TYR A 77 -9.37 -3.16 4.22
C TYR A 77 -7.84 -3.01 4.19
N ILE A 78 -7.18 -3.54 5.20
CA ILE A 78 -5.73 -3.66 5.26
C ILE A 78 -5.35 -5.12 5.38
N GLY A 79 -4.40 -5.55 4.58
CA GLY A 79 -3.90 -6.92 4.59
C GLY A 79 -2.42 -6.99 4.96
N GLN A 80 -2.05 -8.09 5.58
CA GLN A 80 -0.66 -8.46 5.86
C GLN A 80 -0.38 -9.82 5.24
N VAL A 81 0.73 -9.92 4.52
CA VAL A 81 1.36 -11.19 4.17
C VAL A 81 2.55 -11.34 5.12
N ALA A 82 2.46 -12.29 6.04
CA ALA A 82 3.51 -12.55 7.01
C ALA A 82 4.74 -13.24 6.36
N ALA A 83 5.87 -13.28 7.06
CA ALA A 83 7.09 -13.89 6.54
C ALA A 83 6.93 -15.39 6.21
N ASP A 84 6.00 -16.08 6.85
CA ASP A 84 5.62 -17.47 6.57
C ASP A 84 4.61 -17.63 5.43
N GLY A 85 4.28 -16.56 4.72
CA GLY A 85 3.32 -16.53 3.61
C GLY A 85 1.86 -16.52 4.03
N GLN A 86 1.54 -16.49 5.33
CA GLN A 86 0.14 -16.39 5.77
C GLN A 86 -0.44 -15.02 5.46
N VAL A 87 -1.64 -15.02 4.88
CA VAL A 87 -2.40 -13.81 4.56
C VAL A 87 -3.44 -13.55 5.63
N ARG A 88 -3.48 -12.33 6.12
CA ARG A 88 -4.49 -11.83 7.07
C ARG A 88 -5.06 -10.53 6.55
N VAL A 89 -6.35 -10.33 6.74
CA VAL A 89 -7.04 -9.12 6.29
C VAL A 89 -7.92 -8.61 7.42
N TRP A 90 -7.87 -7.32 7.66
CA TRP A 90 -8.72 -6.65 8.65
C TRP A 90 -9.53 -5.55 7.98
N ARG A 91 -10.76 -5.42 8.41
CA ARG A 91 -11.61 -4.31 8.01
C ARG A 91 -11.17 -3.02 8.73
N CYS A 92 -10.97 -1.94 7.98
CA CYS A 92 -10.47 -0.69 8.55
C CYS A 92 -11.47 0.06 9.44
N SER A 93 -12.77 -0.20 9.31
CA SER A 93 -13.79 0.50 10.11
C SER A 93 -13.78 0.15 11.59
N ASP A 94 -13.48 -1.11 11.92
CA ASP A 94 -13.54 -1.64 13.29
C ASP A 94 -12.31 -2.48 13.69
N GLY A 95 -11.41 -2.79 12.75
CA GLY A 95 -10.24 -3.62 12.98
C GLY A 95 -10.54 -5.12 13.09
N GLN A 96 -11.74 -5.56 12.67
CA GLN A 96 -12.11 -6.97 12.70
C GLN A 96 -11.27 -7.78 11.72
N LEU A 97 -10.69 -8.89 12.20
CA LEU A 97 -10.02 -9.88 11.37
C LEU A 97 -11.06 -10.62 10.52
N MET A 98 -10.85 -10.64 9.21
CA MET A 98 -11.70 -11.33 8.27
C MET A 98 -11.28 -12.81 8.14
N THR A 99 -12.25 -13.67 7.83
CA THR A 99 -11.99 -15.08 7.56
C THR A 99 -11.43 -15.22 6.15
N THR A 100 -10.26 -15.85 6.02
CA THR A 100 -9.66 -16.17 4.73
C THR A 100 -10.08 -17.56 4.26
N ALA A 101 -10.48 -17.69 3.01
CA ALA A 101 -10.72 -18.96 2.34
C ALA A 101 -9.67 -19.16 1.24
N TYR A 102 -9.24 -20.40 1.07
CA TYR A 102 -8.22 -20.76 0.08
C TYR A 102 -8.88 -21.49 -1.07
N GLY A 103 -8.50 -21.15 -2.30
CA GLY A 103 -8.98 -21.81 -3.51
C GLY A 103 -8.30 -23.15 -3.79
N THR A 104 -8.44 -23.60 -5.02
CA THR A 104 -7.81 -24.83 -5.51
C THR A 104 -6.28 -24.75 -5.40
N GLY A 105 -5.66 -25.74 -4.83
CA GLY A 105 -4.22 -25.78 -4.49
C GLY A 105 -3.94 -25.65 -3.00
N GLY A 106 -4.93 -25.13 -2.25
CA GLY A 106 -4.90 -25.07 -0.80
C GLY A 106 -4.01 -23.98 -0.22
N GLN A 107 -4.08 -23.88 1.09
CA GLN A 107 -3.35 -22.90 1.89
C GLN A 107 -1.84 -23.02 1.74
N THR A 108 -1.31 -24.24 1.78
CA THR A 108 0.13 -24.50 1.78
C THR A 108 0.81 -23.97 0.52
N ALA A 109 0.26 -24.24 -0.66
CA ALA A 109 0.86 -23.79 -1.91
C ALA A 109 0.92 -22.25 -2.02
N ILE A 110 -0.10 -21.56 -1.50
CA ILE A 110 -0.12 -20.09 -1.47
C ILE A 110 0.90 -19.56 -0.47
N GLN A 111 0.98 -20.17 0.71
CA GLN A 111 1.93 -19.79 1.73
C GLN A 111 3.38 -20.02 1.27
N ASP A 112 3.67 -21.15 0.66
CA ASP A 112 5.01 -21.44 0.13
C ASP A 112 5.44 -20.43 -0.95
N TYR A 113 4.50 -19.99 -1.78
CA TYR A 113 4.77 -18.95 -2.79
C TYR A 113 5.00 -17.57 -2.19
N LEU A 114 4.26 -17.21 -1.14
CA LEU A 114 4.29 -15.87 -0.53
C LEU A 114 5.30 -15.75 0.61
N ALA A 115 5.84 -16.89 1.09
CA ALA A 115 6.81 -16.87 2.19
C ALA A 115 8.09 -16.15 1.75
N THR A 116 8.50 -15.14 2.51
CA THR A 116 9.76 -14.42 2.28
C THR A 116 10.20 -13.72 3.55
N SER A 117 11.51 -13.71 3.81
CA SER A 117 12.10 -12.92 4.90
C SER A 117 12.23 -11.44 4.58
N GLU A 118 12.15 -11.09 3.29
CA GLU A 118 12.36 -9.75 2.77
C GLU A 118 11.01 -9.17 2.27
N PRO A 119 10.34 -8.33 3.07
CA PRO A 119 9.01 -7.80 2.74
C PRO A 119 8.92 -7.10 1.38
N GLU A 120 10.01 -6.49 0.93
CA GLU A 120 10.13 -5.80 -0.36
C GLU A 120 10.10 -6.73 -1.58
N ASN A 121 10.26 -8.03 -1.39
CA ASN A 121 10.13 -9.01 -2.47
C ASN A 121 8.68 -9.20 -2.91
N LEU A 122 7.71 -8.81 -2.08
CA LEU A 122 6.30 -8.87 -2.43
C LEU A 122 5.83 -7.57 -3.03
N GLN A 123 5.14 -7.65 -4.16
CA GLN A 123 4.50 -6.54 -4.82
C GLN A 123 2.99 -6.74 -4.89
N PHE A 124 2.26 -5.68 -4.66
CA PHE A 124 0.80 -5.70 -4.62
C PHE A 124 0.23 -4.74 -5.65
N LEU A 125 -0.78 -5.21 -6.38
CA LEU A 125 -1.59 -4.39 -7.28
C LEU A 125 -3.06 -4.70 -7.02
N THR A 126 -3.82 -3.73 -6.59
CA THR A 126 -5.25 -3.88 -6.36
C THR A 126 -6.04 -3.24 -7.49
N ILE A 127 -6.94 -4.01 -8.09
CA ILE A 127 -7.86 -3.55 -9.12
C ILE A 127 -9.26 -3.99 -8.69
N ASN A 128 -10.12 -3.04 -8.39
CA ASN A 128 -11.44 -3.29 -7.79
C ASN A 128 -11.30 -4.14 -6.52
N ASP A 129 -12.01 -5.29 -6.45
CA ASP A 129 -12.02 -6.22 -5.31
C ASP A 129 -10.91 -7.27 -5.35
N THR A 130 -10.00 -7.16 -6.29
CA THR A 130 -8.96 -8.16 -6.53
C THR A 130 -7.59 -7.58 -6.27
N THR A 131 -6.82 -8.21 -5.40
CA THR A 131 -5.42 -7.87 -5.17
C THR A 131 -4.52 -8.94 -5.77
N PHE A 132 -3.71 -8.52 -6.73
CA PHE A 132 -2.66 -9.33 -7.33
C PHE A 132 -1.41 -9.22 -6.48
N VAL A 133 -0.83 -10.35 -6.11
CA VAL A 133 0.41 -10.41 -5.34
C VAL A 133 1.45 -11.18 -6.13
N THR A 134 2.63 -10.58 -6.30
CA THR A 134 3.76 -11.23 -6.95
C THR A 134 4.95 -11.30 -6.00
N SER A 135 5.67 -12.41 -6.01
CA SER A 135 6.91 -12.59 -5.26
C SER A 135 8.11 -12.54 -6.20
N ARG A 136 9.14 -11.79 -5.79
CA ARG A 136 10.46 -11.76 -6.45
C ARG A 136 11.48 -12.65 -5.75
N ASP A 137 11.06 -13.36 -4.71
CA ASP A 137 11.95 -14.23 -3.96
C ASP A 137 12.32 -15.45 -4.80
N SER A 138 13.59 -15.52 -5.21
CA SER A 138 14.11 -16.61 -6.03
C SER A 138 14.27 -17.94 -5.26
N SER A 139 14.17 -17.90 -3.93
CA SER A 139 14.20 -19.10 -3.09
C SER A 139 12.86 -19.83 -3.06
N ASN A 140 11.78 -19.15 -3.45
CA ASN A 140 10.47 -19.77 -3.53
C ASN A 140 10.42 -20.68 -4.75
N SER A 141 10.12 -21.95 -4.51
CA SER A 141 9.96 -22.95 -5.56
C SER A 141 8.74 -22.60 -6.41
N ASN A 142 8.97 -21.90 -7.52
CA ASN A 142 7.96 -21.53 -8.48
C ASN A 142 7.52 -22.74 -9.30
N THR A 143 6.81 -23.66 -8.67
CA THR A 143 6.18 -24.74 -9.41
C THR A 143 4.90 -24.20 -10.04
N LEU A 144 4.92 -23.95 -11.33
CA LEU A 144 3.71 -23.74 -12.14
C LEU A 144 2.74 -24.88 -11.91
N VAL A 145 1.68 -24.63 -11.17
CA VAL A 145 0.58 -25.59 -11.05
C VAL A 145 -0.21 -25.53 -12.36
N GLY A 146 0.14 -26.42 -13.29
CA GLY A 146 -0.75 -26.72 -14.39
C GLY A 146 -0.24 -26.56 -15.81
N THR A 147 0.99 -26.98 -16.14
CA THR A 147 1.29 -27.38 -17.52
C THR A 147 2.36 -28.45 -17.55
N THR A 148 2.06 -29.50 -18.27
CA THR A 148 2.93 -30.58 -18.65
C THR A 148 4.19 -30.03 -19.34
N GLY A 149 5.32 -30.10 -18.69
CA GLY A 149 6.65 -30.17 -19.25
C GLY A 149 7.08 -29.09 -20.23
N THR A 150 7.70 -28.07 -19.73
CA THR A 150 8.94 -27.51 -20.26
C THR A 150 9.59 -26.68 -19.16
N THR A 151 10.79 -27.04 -18.78
CA THR A 151 11.69 -26.22 -17.98
C THR A 151 12.06 -24.99 -18.82
N ASP A 152 11.31 -23.91 -18.65
CA ASP A 152 11.72 -22.58 -19.12
C ASP A 152 12.37 -21.87 -17.94
N ASP A 153 13.67 -21.66 -17.99
CA ASP A 153 14.49 -21.00 -16.95
C ASP A 153 14.19 -19.48 -16.82
N ARG A 154 13.04 -19.01 -17.30
CA ARG A 154 12.64 -17.64 -17.07
C ARG A 154 11.97 -17.51 -15.72
N PRO A 155 12.32 -16.51 -14.90
CA PRO A 155 11.58 -16.20 -13.69
C PRO A 155 10.18 -15.73 -14.11
N GLU A 156 9.25 -16.66 -14.19
CA GLU A 156 7.85 -16.32 -14.44
C GLU A 156 7.26 -15.74 -13.17
N ALA A 157 6.71 -14.54 -13.28
CA ALA A 157 5.93 -13.94 -12.22
C ALA A 157 4.65 -14.76 -12.01
N HIS A 158 4.59 -15.54 -10.95
CA HIS A 158 3.36 -16.22 -10.56
C HIS A 158 2.40 -15.19 -9.95
N LEU A 159 1.24 -15.07 -10.55
CA LEU A 159 0.17 -14.23 -10.09
C LEU A 159 -0.65 -15.01 -9.06
N SER A 160 -0.51 -14.67 -7.78
CA SER A 160 -1.44 -15.14 -6.76
C SER A 160 -2.61 -14.19 -6.69
N LEU A 161 -3.82 -14.70 -6.93
CA LEU A 161 -5.06 -13.94 -6.88
C LEU A 161 -5.65 -14.10 -5.48
N ILE A 162 -5.70 -13.02 -4.72
CA ILE A 162 -6.44 -12.96 -3.46
C ILE A 162 -7.77 -12.29 -3.76
N HIS A 163 -8.84 -13.08 -3.78
CA HIS A 163 -10.21 -12.55 -3.84
C HIS A 163 -10.74 -12.44 -2.42
N ILE A 164 -11.09 -11.25 -2.07
CA ILE A 164 -11.59 -10.91 -0.73
C ILE A 164 -13.07 -10.57 -0.80
#